data_4aceb9934b8afb108994503775df7e4d
#
_entry.id   4aceb9934b8afb108994503775df7e4d
#
_cell.length_a   1.000
_cell.length_b   1.000
_cell.length_c   1.000
_cell.angle_alpha   90.00
_cell.angle_beta   90.00
_cell.angle_gamma   90.00
#
_symmetry.space_group_name_H-M   'P 1'
#
loop_
_entity.id
_entity.type
_entity.pdbx_description
1 polymer ?
#
loop_
_entity_poly.entity_id
_entity_poly.type
_entity_poly.pdbx_seq_one_letter_code
_entity_poly.pdbx_strand_id
1 'polypeptide(L)'
;GIEVAEGKYVNDGGQGQRTAFTGRYYAENKTLNPMNGENGAASHVVMLRNTNKGYSFYTTLQIQKEFVQGPLRGLYLNGSYTMGTARSVTDGTSSVATSAWKYTQKVAVNSEELGYSAGSFDGRLLLSAFYTARWGKHGATNFGLVYQRYRPFRFSYCYGGDANGDGQTANDLIYVPANRDEAVGHLVSDGFADNNGNMAGDKDFDEAPAWENAWQAMDKFIEQDAYLSKHRGEYTKRNGAVAPFANQLDLSISHDIIVPQRNGREHKLRFSFNIDNFLNLLNRNWGVSYSQYLGTNGQQYQFLSVTQKPTAANDYTLQYKMTNGLKDIYGNDISLDRTYKPDIGSYWTMQFGIKYMF
;
A
#
# COMPACT_ATOMS: atom_id res chain seq x y z
N GLY A 1 11.88 -28.73 -18.78
CA GLY A 1 10.47 -28.52 -18.42
C GLY A 1 9.65 -28.16 -19.65
N ILE A 2 8.36 -28.49 -19.64
CA ILE A 2 7.43 -28.16 -20.73
C ILE A 2 6.66 -26.92 -20.30
N GLU A 3 6.64 -25.90 -21.13
CA GLU A 3 5.78 -24.75 -20.96
C GLU A 3 4.36 -25.13 -21.36
N VAL A 4 3.40 -24.90 -20.47
CA VAL A 4 1.99 -25.15 -20.73
C VAL A 4 1.36 -23.89 -21.28
N ALA A 5 0.75 -23.97 -22.47
CA ALA A 5 0.04 -22.84 -23.05
C ALA A 5 -1.20 -22.52 -22.22
N GLU A 6 -1.53 -21.23 -22.19
CA GLU A 6 -2.72 -20.72 -21.49
C GLU A 6 -3.99 -21.48 -21.90
N GLY A 7 -4.82 -21.82 -20.94
CA GLY A 7 -6.07 -22.56 -21.18
C GLY A 7 -5.92 -24.09 -21.35
N LYS A 8 -4.72 -24.66 -21.26
CA LYS A 8 -4.52 -26.10 -21.29
C LYS A 8 -4.34 -26.67 -19.90
N TYR A 9 -4.80 -27.91 -19.71
CA TYR A 9 -4.67 -28.64 -18.47
C TYR A 9 -3.54 -29.63 -18.56
N VAL A 10 -2.79 -29.78 -17.50
CA VAL A 10 -1.72 -30.77 -17.39
C VAL A 10 -2.09 -31.74 -16.30
N ASN A 11 -2.09 -33.04 -16.66
CA ASN A 11 -2.20 -34.09 -15.68
C ASN A 11 -0.86 -34.26 -14.99
N ASP A 12 -0.79 -33.93 -13.70
CA ASP A 12 0.42 -34.01 -12.88
C ASP A 12 0.63 -35.41 -12.24
N GLY A 13 -0.03 -36.41 -12.81
CA GLY A 13 0.21 -37.80 -12.43
C GLY A 13 -0.44 -38.24 -11.13
N GLY A 14 -1.57 -37.68 -10.77
CA GLY A 14 -2.34 -38.05 -9.58
C GLY A 14 -2.39 -36.98 -8.51
N GLN A 15 -1.66 -35.91 -8.71
CA GLN A 15 -1.71 -34.71 -7.85
C GLN A 15 -2.90 -33.79 -8.22
N GLY A 16 -3.65 -34.15 -9.24
CA GLY A 16 -4.75 -33.38 -9.80
C GLY A 16 -4.40 -32.73 -11.13
N GLN A 17 -5.41 -32.27 -11.83
CA GLN A 17 -5.22 -31.46 -13.03
C GLN A 17 -5.00 -30.00 -12.62
N ARG A 18 -4.01 -29.39 -13.24
CA ARG A 18 -3.73 -27.97 -13.03
C ARG A 18 -3.95 -27.20 -14.31
N THR A 19 -4.51 -26.01 -14.19
CA THR A 19 -4.73 -25.14 -15.32
C THR A 19 -3.43 -24.51 -15.79
N ALA A 20 -3.36 -24.23 -17.05
CA ALA A 20 -2.27 -23.47 -17.63
C ALA A 20 -2.22 -22.02 -17.18
N PHE A 21 -3.21 -21.50 -16.44
CA PHE A 21 -3.17 -20.19 -15.79
C PHE A 21 -1.99 -20.03 -14.85
N THR A 22 -1.46 -21.12 -14.32
CA THR A 22 -0.27 -21.05 -13.48
C THR A 22 0.98 -20.63 -14.27
N GLY A 23 0.97 -20.77 -15.61
CA GLY A 23 2.12 -20.47 -16.47
C GLY A 23 3.39 -21.20 -16.05
N ARG A 24 3.26 -22.31 -15.31
CA ARG A 24 4.39 -23.07 -14.76
C ARG A 24 4.93 -24.06 -15.76
N TYR A 25 6.20 -24.33 -15.63
CA TYR A 25 6.86 -25.37 -16.41
C TYR A 25 6.79 -26.70 -15.69
N TYR A 26 6.32 -27.74 -16.37
CA TYR A 26 6.38 -29.11 -15.89
C TYR A 26 7.52 -29.84 -16.60
N ALA A 27 8.26 -30.60 -15.84
CA ALA A 27 9.19 -31.55 -16.42
C ALA A 27 8.42 -32.72 -17.08
N GLU A 28 8.88 -33.20 -18.22
CA GLU A 28 8.34 -34.43 -18.84
C GLU A 28 8.43 -35.62 -17.90
N ASN A 29 9.42 -35.59 -17.04
CA ASN A 29 9.66 -36.59 -16.01
C ASN A 29 9.05 -36.11 -14.67
N LYS A 30 8.16 -36.92 -14.11
CA LYS A 30 7.51 -36.63 -12.81
C LYS A 30 8.47 -36.41 -11.64
N THR A 31 9.69 -36.92 -11.74
CA THR A 31 10.74 -36.76 -10.73
C THR A 31 11.27 -35.32 -10.64
N LEU A 32 11.01 -34.49 -11.62
CA LEU A 32 11.42 -33.11 -11.69
C LEU A 32 10.25 -32.13 -11.60
N ASN A 33 9.12 -32.55 -11.02
CA ASN A 33 8.00 -31.62 -10.82
C ASN A 33 8.42 -30.51 -9.84
N PRO A 34 8.72 -29.29 -10.33
CA PRO A 34 9.25 -28.23 -9.47
C PRO A 34 8.21 -27.68 -8.50
N MET A 35 6.97 -28.17 -8.61
CA MET A 35 5.86 -27.60 -7.86
C MET A 35 5.56 -28.31 -6.55
N ASN A 36 5.83 -29.60 -6.46
CA ASN A 36 5.41 -30.38 -5.31
C ASN A 36 6.55 -30.82 -4.40
N GLY A 37 7.81 -30.57 -4.77
CA GLY A 37 8.96 -31.01 -3.97
C GLY A 37 9.05 -32.52 -3.79
N GLU A 38 8.36 -33.27 -4.64
CA GLU A 38 8.35 -34.73 -4.58
C GLU A 38 9.69 -35.31 -4.97
N ASN A 39 10.08 -36.37 -4.30
CA ASN A 39 11.31 -37.10 -4.56
C ASN A 39 12.63 -36.31 -4.34
N GLY A 40 12.63 -35.33 -3.46
CA GLY A 40 13.84 -34.58 -3.13
C GLY A 40 14.29 -33.59 -4.20
N ALA A 41 13.50 -33.39 -5.24
CA ALA A 41 13.75 -32.32 -6.21
C ALA A 41 13.46 -30.96 -5.60
N ALA A 42 14.13 -29.91 -6.08
CA ALA A 42 13.87 -28.55 -5.67
C ALA A 42 12.37 -28.24 -5.84
N SER A 43 11.71 -27.81 -4.79
CA SER A 43 10.28 -27.50 -4.79
C SER A 43 9.89 -26.36 -5.74
N HIS A 44 10.86 -25.54 -6.15
CA HIS A 44 10.67 -24.42 -7.06
C HIS A 44 11.93 -24.14 -7.88
N VAL A 45 11.77 -24.02 -9.18
CA VAL A 45 12.82 -23.51 -10.05
C VAL A 45 12.46 -22.10 -10.47
N VAL A 46 13.23 -21.12 -10.01
CA VAL A 46 13.11 -19.71 -10.38
C VAL A 46 14.25 -19.33 -11.30
N MET A 47 13.93 -18.98 -12.54
CA MET A 47 14.90 -18.52 -13.51
C MET A 47 14.97 -16.98 -13.49
N LEU A 48 16.14 -16.44 -13.20
CA LEU A 48 16.41 -15.02 -13.29
C LEU A 48 16.85 -14.69 -14.72
N ARG A 49 16.20 -13.71 -15.31
CA ARG A 49 16.56 -13.21 -16.64
C ARG A 49 16.48 -11.69 -16.70
N ASN A 50 17.22 -11.11 -17.60
CA ASN A 50 17.15 -9.67 -17.85
C ASN A 50 15.85 -9.31 -18.57
N THR A 51 15.33 -8.12 -18.26
CA THR A 51 14.18 -7.53 -18.94
C THR A 51 14.49 -6.07 -19.29
N ASN A 52 13.98 -5.59 -20.40
CA ASN A 52 13.99 -4.18 -20.78
C ASN A 52 12.71 -3.46 -20.32
N LYS A 53 11.83 -4.16 -19.63
CA LYS A 53 10.65 -3.58 -19.01
C LYS A 53 11.03 -2.97 -17.66
N GLY A 54 10.43 -1.88 -17.37
CA GLY A 54 10.70 -1.15 -16.14
C GLY A 54 11.45 0.16 -16.40
N TYR A 55 11.01 1.18 -15.69
CA TYR A 55 11.59 2.52 -15.76
C TYR A 55 11.23 3.32 -14.51
N SER A 56 12.01 4.36 -14.25
CA SER A 56 11.68 5.38 -13.29
C SER A 56 11.92 6.76 -13.88
N PHE A 57 11.03 7.68 -13.56
CA PHE A 57 11.12 9.07 -13.96
C PHE A 57 10.64 9.96 -12.82
N TYR A 58 11.47 10.91 -12.43
CA TYR A 58 11.14 11.90 -11.40
C TYR A 58 11.56 13.28 -11.86
N THR A 59 10.69 14.25 -11.62
CA THR A 59 10.94 15.67 -11.86
C THR A 59 10.69 16.45 -10.59
N THR A 60 11.62 17.32 -10.24
CA THR A 60 11.49 18.23 -9.11
C THR A 60 11.57 19.66 -9.59
N LEU A 61 10.56 20.45 -9.25
CA LEU A 61 10.61 21.91 -9.34
C LEU A 61 10.89 22.48 -7.95
N GLN A 62 11.91 23.32 -7.84
CA GLN A 62 12.26 23.96 -6.58
C GLN A 62 12.41 25.47 -6.78
N ILE A 63 11.85 26.22 -5.85
CA ILE A 63 11.98 27.67 -5.76
C ILE A 63 12.43 28.01 -4.36
N GLN A 64 13.47 28.86 -4.25
CA GLN A 64 13.96 29.33 -2.98
C GLN A 64 14.23 30.84 -3.03
N LYS A 65 13.99 31.51 -1.91
CA LYS A 65 14.24 32.96 -1.77
C LYS A 65 14.68 33.28 -0.35
N GLU A 66 15.81 33.96 -0.26
CA GLU A 66 16.29 34.60 0.97
C GLU A 66 16.10 36.11 0.85
N PHE A 67 15.54 36.71 1.89
CA PHE A 67 15.34 38.14 1.97
C PHE A 67 16.45 38.74 2.85
N VAL A 68 17.46 39.29 2.22
CA VAL A 68 18.63 39.87 2.90
C VAL A 68 18.48 41.36 3.23
N GLN A 69 17.46 42.03 2.64
CA GLN A 69 17.17 43.45 2.79
C GLN A 69 15.66 43.72 2.89
N GLY A 70 15.29 44.93 3.30
CA GLY A 70 13.90 45.39 3.39
C GLY A 70 13.13 44.81 4.60
N PRO A 71 11.80 44.98 4.63
CA PRO A 71 10.96 44.61 5.78
C PRO A 71 10.91 43.14 6.08
N LEU A 72 11.21 42.28 5.09
CA LEU A 72 11.26 40.83 5.24
C LEU A 72 12.68 40.30 5.48
N ARG A 73 13.63 41.15 5.81
CA ARG A 73 15.00 40.70 6.10
C ARG A 73 15.03 39.62 7.17
N GLY A 74 15.75 38.54 6.87
CA GLY A 74 15.83 37.36 7.75
C GLY A 74 14.79 36.28 7.48
N LEU A 75 13.92 36.50 6.48
CA LEU A 75 13.02 35.47 5.99
C LEU A 75 13.69 34.66 4.87
N TYR A 76 13.63 33.34 5.00
CA TYR A 76 13.99 32.38 3.98
C TYR A 76 12.76 31.53 3.64
N LEU A 77 12.44 31.41 2.37
CA LEU A 77 11.37 30.59 1.84
C LEU A 77 11.94 29.56 0.89
N ASN A 78 11.48 28.32 1.01
CA ASN A 78 11.76 27.26 0.05
C ASN A 78 10.50 26.47 -0.23
N GLY A 79 10.24 26.21 -1.50
CA GLY A 79 9.16 25.36 -1.96
C GLY A 79 9.68 24.39 -2.99
N SER A 80 9.33 23.11 -2.86
CA SER A 80 9.62 22.11 -3.87
C SER A 80 8.43 21.20 -4.11
N TYR A 81 8.21 20.86 -5.38
CA TYR A 81 7.25 19.86 -5.78
C TYR A 81 7.96 18.81 -6.62
N THR A 82 7.93 17.58 -6.14
CA THR A 82 8.46 16.41 -6.85
C THR A 82 7.31 15.55 -7.32
N MET A 83 7.30 15.19 -8.59
CA MET A 83 6.38 14.21 -9.19
C MET A 83 7.15 13.19 -9.98
N GLY A 84 6.59 12.00 -10.10
CA GLY A 84 7.22 10.95 -10.87
C GLY A 84 6.56 9.60 -10.72
N THR A 85 7.13 8.63 -11.38
CA THR A 85 6.65 7.24 -11.34
C THR A 85 7.83 6.29 -11.46
N ALA A 86 7.71 5.15 -10.82
CA ALA A 86 8.58 4.01 -11.06
C ALA A 86 7.73 2.78 -11.36
N ARG A 87 8.11 2.07 -12.41
CA ARG A 87 7.46 0.83 -12.84
C ARG A 87 8.49 -0.28 -12.91
N SER A 88 8.12 -1.46 -12.46
CA SER A 88 8.99 -2.64 -12.45
C SER A 88 8.19 -3.90 -12.73
N VAL A 89 8.85 -4.96 -13.15
CA VAL A 89 8.25 -6.30 -13.24
C VAL A 89 8.20 -6.96 -11.87
N THR A 90 9.20 -6.66 -11.03
CA THR A 90 9.28 -7.10 -9.63
C THR A 90 10.02 -6.05 -8.82
N ASP A 91 9.70 -5.93 -7.55
CA ASP A 91 10.39 -4.97 -6.66
C ASP A 91 11.66 -5.56 -6.02
N GLY A 92 11.94 -6.85 -6.24
CA GLY A 92 13.13 -7.49 -5.70
C GLY A 92 13.19 -7.43 -4.17
N THR A 93 12.05 -7.59 -3.50
CA THR A 93 11.88 -7.36 -2.06
C THR A 93 12.62 -8.36 -1.17
N SER A 94 13.22 -9.39 -1.73
CA SER A 94 13.96 -10.43 -1.00
C SER A 94 15.27 -10.76 -1.69
N SER A 95 16.30 -11.07 -0.91
CA SER A 95 17.55 -11.66 -1.39
C SER A 95 17.37 -13.11 -1.86
N VAL A 96 16.26 -13.75 -1.53
CA VAL A 96 15.90 -15.09 -1.96
C VAL A 96 15.00 -15.01 -3.18
N ALA A 97 15.46 -15.51 -4.32
CA ALA A 97 14.73 -15.44 -5.59
C ALA A 97 13.31 -16.04 -5.51
N THR A 98 13.16 -17.15 -4.81
CA THR A 98 11.85 -17.79 -4.59
C THR A 98 10.90 -16.88 -3.81
N SER A 99 11.38 -16.20 -2.77
CA SER A 99 10.57 -15.26 -2.00
C SER A 99 10.22 -14.02 -2.81
N ALA A 100 11.14 -13.47 -3.59
CA ALA A 100 10.87 -12.35 -4.48
C ALA A 100 9.79 -12.71 -5.51
N TRP A 101 9.84 -13.94 -6.05
CA TRP A 101 8.82 -14.44 -6.96
C TRP A 101 7.45 -14.62 -6.28
N LYS A 102 7.44 -15.24 -5.10
CA LYS A 102 6.23 -15.51 -4.31
C LYS A 102 5.42 -14.26 -3.96
N TYR A 103 6.12 -13.21 -3.58
CA TYR A 103 5.50 -11.99 -3.04
C TYR A 103 5.30 -10.90 -4.08
N THR A 104 5.60 -11.17 -5.33
CA THR A 104 5.28 -10.24 -6.42
C THR A 104 3.83 -10.47 -6.88
N GLN A 105 2.98 -9.47 -6.68
CA GLN A 105 1.57 -9.53 -7.07
C GLN A 105 1.42 -9.53 -8.58
N LYS A 106 0.65 -10.49 -9.10
CA LYS A 106 0.44 -10.73 -10.54
C LYS A 106 -0.93 -11.34 -10.80
N VAL A 107 -1.40 -11.20 -12.02
CA VAL A 107 -2.55 -11.97 -12.51
C VAL A 107 -2.10 -13.39 -12.89
N ALA A 108 -1.03 -13.47 -13.67
CA ALA A 108 -0.47 -14.75 -14.10
C ALA A 108 0.98 -14.89 -13.62
N VAL A 109 1.33 -16.08 -13.12
CA VAL A 109 2.56 -16.35 -12.38
C VAL A 109 3.85 -15.99 -13.11
N ASN A 110 3.90 -16.31 -14.41
CA ASN A 110 5.09 -16.08 -15.24
C ASN A 110 4.95 -14.87 -16.16
N SER A 111 3.91 -14.05 -15.96
CA SER A 111 3.76 -12.83 -16.76
C SER A 111 4.79 -11.77 -16.36
N GLU A 112 5.31 -11.07 -17.36
CA GLU A 112 6.14 -9.90 -17.16
C GLU A 112 5.27 -8.63 -17.12
N GLU A 113 4.37 -8.54 -16.15
CA GLU A 113 3.47 -7.41 -16.00
C GLU A 113 4.20 -6.23 -15.34
N LEU A 114 4.06 -5.05 -15.96
CA LEU A 114 4.53 -3.81 -15.37
C LEU A 114 3.53 -3.30 -14.34
N GLY A 115 3.90 -3.41 -13.06
CA GLY A 115 3.22 -2.73 -11.95
C GLY A 115 3.95 -1.48 -11.51
N TYR A 116 3.34 -0.73 -10.61
CA TYR A 116 4.09 0.31 -9.88
C TYR A 116 5.09 -0.34 -8.95
N SER A 117 6.31 0.20 -8.92
CA SER A 117 7.29 -0.17 -7.90
C SER A 117 6.84 0.33 -6.53
N ALA A 118 7.25 -0.38 -5.47
CA ALA A 118 7.01 0.04 -4.09
C ALA A 118 7.55 1.45 -3.79
N GLY A 119 8.64 1.83 -4.45
CA GLY A 119 9.22 3.18 -4.34
C GLY A 119 8.55 4.25 -5.22
N SER A 120 7.52 3.89 -5.99
CA SER A 120 6.80 4.88 -6.80
C SER A 120 5.94 5.77 -5.92
N PHE A 121 6.01 7.09 -6.13
CA PHE A 121 5.15 8.05 -5.43
C PHE A 121 4.51 9.04 -6.41
N ASP A 122 3.29 9.51 -6.07
CA ASP A 122 2.47 10.32 -6.98
C ASP A 122 2.77 11.80 -6.94
N GLY A 123 3.58 12.21 -5.99
CA GLY A 123 3.98 13.60 -5.80
C GLY A 123 4.20 13.94 -4.34
N ARG A 124 5.16 14.83 -4.10
CA ARG A 124 5.48 15.38 -2.79
C ARG A 124 5.64 16.88 -2.89
N LEU A 125 4.84 17.59 -2.12
CA LEU A 125 5.02 19.02 -1.89
C LEU A 125 5.74 19.23 -0.56
N LEU A 126 6.80 20.02 -0.58
CA LEU A 126 7.52 20.46 0.60
C LEU A 126 7.62 21.98 0.56
N LEU A 127 7.12 22.64 1.60
CA LEU A 127 7.22 24.08 1.78
C LEU A 127 7.92 24.34 3.11
N SER A 128 8.88 25.25 3.14
CA SER A 128 9.51 25.68 4.37
C SER A 128 9.68 27.19 4.42
N ALA A 129 9.46 27.73 5.61
CA ALA A 129 9.65 29.14 5.91
C ALA A 129 10.45 29.26 7.21
N PHE A 130 11.55 29.97 7.14
CA PHE A 130 12.38 30.27 8.31
C PHE A 130 12.52 31.76 8.44
N TYR A 131 12.32 32.27 9.65
CA TYR A 131 12.48 33.70 9.93
C TYR A 131 13.31 33.90 11.18
N THR A 132 14.32 34.79 11.07
CA THR A 132 15.16 35.18 12.20
C THR A 132 14.92 36.65 12.56
N ALA A 133 14.26 36.88 13.69
CA ALA A 133 14.12 38.18 14.30
C ALA A 133 15.32 38.44 15.20
N ARG A 134 16.09 39.48 14.90
CA ARG A 134 17.27 39.91 15.70
C ARG A 134 16.89 41.01 16.65
N TRP A 135 17.21 40.82 17.91
CA TRP A 135 16.97 41.78 19.00
C TRP A 135 18.30 42.48 19.39
N GLY A 136 18.82 43.27 18.47
CA GLY A 136 20.14 43.87 18.60
C GLY A 136 21.24 42.78 18.65
N LYS A 137 22.28 43.03 19.51
CA LYS A 137 23.41 42.11 19.70
C LYS A 137 23.19 41.05 20.80
N HIS A 138 22.09 41.15 21.51
CA HIS A 138 21.84 40.33 22.71
C HIS A 138 20.82 39.21 22.54
N GLY A 139 20.15 39.13 21.40
CA GLY A 139 19.17 38.08 21.20
C GLY A 139 18.78 37.89 19.76
N ALA A 140 18.28 36.69 19.48
CA ALA A 140 17.65 36.33 18.22
C ALA A 140 16.54 35.30 18.46
N THR A 141 15.41 35.49 17.80
CA THR A 141 14.32 34.50 17.79
C THR A 141 14.22 33.91 16.39
N ASN A 142 14.28 32.59 16.29
CA ASN A 142 14.15 31.87 15.03
C ASN A 142 12.79 31.16 15.02
N PHE A 143 12.07 31.35 13.95
CA PHE A 143 10.81 30.68 13.66
C PHE A 143 11.03 29.77 12.45
N GLY A 144 10.57 28.55 12.52
CA GLY A 144 10.61 27.59 11.44
C GLY A 144 9.24 26.94 11.25
N LEU A 145 8.78 26.90 10.01
CA LEU A 145 7.61 26.14 9.59
C LEU A 145 8.02 25.23 8.45
N VAL A 146 7.65 23.96 8.54
CA VAL A 146 7.85 22.98 7.48
C VAL A 146 6.54 22.29 7.22
N TYR A 147 6.01 22.45 6.02
CA TYR A 147 4.80 21.78 5.57
C TYR A 147 5.16 20.76 4.51
N GLN A 148 4.62 19.54 4.65
CA GLN A 148 4.74 18.49 3.65
C GLN A 148 3.38 17.88 3.34
N ARG A 149 3.20 17.56 2.05
CA ARG A 149 2.06 16.80 1.56
C ARG A 149 2.57 15.69 0.66
N TYR A 150 2.20 14.44 0.97
CA TYR A 150 2.66 13.26 0.26
C TYR A 150 1.65 12.11 0.41
N ARG A 151 1.79 11.08 -0.42
CA ARG A 151 1.08 9.82 -0.25
C ARG A 151 1.99 8.83 0.49
N PRO A 152 1.56 8.26 1.63
CA PRO A 152 2.42 7.41 2.46
C PRO A 152 2.85 6.13 1.76
N PHE A 153 1.96 5.50 0.98
CA PHE A 153 2.24 4.21 0.32
C PHE A 153 1.29 3.96 -0.86
N ARG A 154 1.68 2.97 -1.67
CA ARG A 154 0.84 2.31 -2.67
C ARG A 154 0.59 0.87 -2.24
N PHE A 155 -0.48 0.27 -2.72
CA PHE A 155 -0.83 -1.09 -2.41
C PHE A 155 -1.59 -1.78 -3.55
N SER A 156 -1.72 -3.10 -3.44
CA SER A 156 -2.39 -3.96 -4.40
C SER A 156 -3.65 -4.55 -3.77
N TYR A 157 -4.71 -4.65 -4.53
CA TYR A 157 -5.84 -5.48 -4.17
C TYR A 157 -5.57 -6.90 -4.63
N CYS A 158 -5.56 -7.84 -3.68
CA CYS A 158 -5.29 -9.26 -3.92
C CYS A 158 -6.39 -10.14 -3.32
N TYR A 159 -6.55 -11.34 -3.87
CA TYR A 159 -7.34 -12.37 -3.21
C TYR A 159 -6.63 -12.85 -1.93
N GLY A 160 -7.41 -13.13 -0.89
CA GLY A 160 -6.97 -13.91 0.25
C GLY A 160 -7.11 -15.39 -0.07
N GLY A 161 -6.03 -16.02 -0.49
CA GLY A 161 -6.02 -17.41 -0.96
C GLY A 161 -5.35 -17.51 -2.33
N ASP A 162 -5.22 -18.73 -2.81
CA ASP A 162 -4.58 -19.06 -4.08
C ASP A 162 -5.66 -19.10 -5.18
N ALA A 163 -5.86 -17.98 -5.87
CA ALA A 163 -6.90 -17.85 -6.88
C ALA A 163 -6.48 -18.41 -8.24
N ASN A 164 -5.19 -18.41 -8.56
CA ASN A 164 -4.67 -18.86 -9.84
C ASN A 164 -4.05 -20.27 -9.80
N GLY A 165 -4.07 -20.94 -8.63
CA GLY A 165 -3.55 -22.30 -8.46
C GLY A 165 -2.02 -22.38 -8.40
N ASP A 166 -1.31 -21.27 -8.12
CA ASP A 166 0.15 -21.23 -8.11
C ASP A 166 0.77 -21.71 -6.79
N GLY A 167 -0.05 -22.02 -5.79
CA GLY A 167 0.37 -22.46 -4.48
C GLY A 167 0.78 -21.30 -3.55
N GLN A 168 0.58 -20.05 -3.95
CA GLN A 168 0.76 -18.87 -3.11
C GLN A 168 -0.60 -18.28 -2.75
N THR A 169 -0.69 -17.57 -1.65
CA THR A 169 -1.98 -17.17 -1.08
C THR A 169 -2.19 -15.66 -0.97
N ALA A 170 -1.27 -14.87 -1.48
CA ALA A 170 -1.29 -13.43 -1.25
C ALA A 170 -0.71 -12.61 -2.41
N ASN A 171 -0.60 -13.19 -3.60
CA ASN A 171 0.00 -12.56 -4.77
C ASN A 171 -0.96 -12.41 -5.95
N ASP A 172 -2.16 -12.95 -5.86
CA ASP A 172 -3.13 -12.96 -6.94
C ASP A 172 -3.93 -11.67 -6.97
N LEU A 173 -3.75 -10.88 -8.02
CA LEU A 173 -4.50 -9.63 -8.22
C LEU A 173 -5.97 -9.94 -8.50
N ILE A 174 -6.87 -9.16 -7.92
CA ILE A 174 -8.30 -9.38 -8.09
C ILE A 174 -8.79 -8.88 -9.44
N TYR A 175 -9.80 -9.57 -9.98
CA TYR A 175 -10.66 -9.05 -11.02
C TYR A 175 -11.78 -8.23 -10.38
N VAL A 176 -12.04 -7.04 -10.88
CA VAL A 176 -13.10 -6.16 -10.40
C VAL A 176 -14.30 -6.32 -11.34
N PRO A 177 -15.41 -6.95 -10.90
CA PRO A 177 -16.56 -7.16 -11.78
C PRO A 177 -17.09 -5.84 -12.36
N ALA A 178 -17.38 -5.83 -13.64
CA ALA A 178 -17.98 -4.67 -14.28
C ALA A 178 -19.41 -4.44 -13.78
N ASN A 179 -20.14 -5.53 -13.54
CA ASN A 179 -21.52 -5.54 -13.13
C ASN A 179 -21.85 -6.82 -12.35
N ARG A 180 -23.13 -6.92 -11.93
CA ARG A 180 -23.66 -8.06 -11.20
C ARG A 180 -23.50 -9.40 -11.92
N ASP A 181 -23.71 -9.42 -13.23
CA ASP A 181 -23.71 -10.68 -14.01
C ASP A 181 -22.32 -11.32 -14.05
N GLU A 182 -21.26 -10.53 -14.04
CA GLU A 182 -19.89 -11.05 -13.94
C GLU A 182 -19.53 -11.60 -12.56
N ALA A 183 -20.29 -11.26 -11.53
CA ALA A 183 -20.08 -11.82 -10.20
C ALA A 183 -20.83 -13.16 -10.00
N VAL A 184 -21.84 -13.44 -10.84
CA VAL A 184 -22.62 -14.69 -10.76
C VAL A 184 -21.74 -15.91 -10.99
N GLY A 185 -21.83 -16.90 -10.10
CA GLY A 185 -21.02 -18.11 -10.16
C GLY A 185 -19.62 -17.97 -9.52
N HIS A 186 -19.19 -16.74 -9.24
CA HIS A 186 -17.90 -16.46 -8.61
C HIS A 186 -18.01 -15.94 -7.17
N LEU A 187 -18.89 -14.98 -6.92
CA LEU A 187 -19.19 -14.52 -5.57
C LEU A 187 -20.11 -15.52 -4.87
N VAL A 188 -19.79 -15.87 -3.62
CA VAL A 188 -20.66 -16.68 -2.75
C VAL A 188 -21.17 -15.83 -1.58
N SER A 189 -22.34 -16.20 -1.06
CA SER A 189 -23.05 -15.49 0.01
C SER A 189 -22.48 -15.73 1.41
N ASP A 190 -21.50 -16.62 1.54
CA ASP A 190 -20.95 -17.03 2.84
C ASP A 190 -20.55 -15.83 3.70
N GLY A 191 -21.14 -15.76 4.90
CA GLY A 191 -21.00 -14.65 5.84
C GLY A 191 -22.05 -13.55 5.68
N PHE A 192 -23.02 -13.67 4.77
CA PHE A 192 -24.16 -12.77 4.64
C PHE A 192 -25.45 -13.46 5.03
N ALA A 193 -26.29 -12.73 5.76
CA ALA A 193 -27.63 -13.19 6.12
C ALA A 193 -28.61 -12.99 4.96
N ASP A 194 -29.66 -13.79 4.93
CA ASP A 194 -30.84 -13.51 4.12
C ASP A 194 -31.65 -12.29 4.65
N ASN A 195 -32.76 -11.97 4.01
CA ASN A 195 -33.60 -10.83 4.41
C ASN A 195 -34.33 -11.03 5.76
N ASN A 196 -34.34 -12.25 6.29
CA ASN A 196 -34.91 -12.60 7.59
C ASN A 196 -33.84 -12.67 8.69
N GLY A 197 -32.57 -12.50 8.33
CA GLY A 197 -31.45 -12.56 9.25
C GLY A 197 -30.87 -13.95 9.45
N ASN A 198 -31.31 -14.96 8.67
CA ASN A 198 -30.77 -16.32 8.73
C ASN A 198 -29.41 -16.40 8.02
N MET A 199 -28.51 -17.18 8.55
CA MET A 199 -27.16 -17.43 8.00
C MET A 199 -27.11 -18.81 7.35
N ALA A 200 -26.12 -19.01 6.48
CA ALA A 200 -25.87 -20.31 5.88
C ALA A 200 -25.75 -21.40 6.94
N GLY A 201 -26.58 -22.43 6.82
CA GLY A 201 -26.71 -23.52 7.80
C GLY A 201 -27.96 -23.43 8.68
N ASP A 202 -28.63 -22.28 8.73
CA ASP A 202 -29.92 -22.16 9.40
C ASP A 202 -31.01 -22.83 8.59
N LYS A 203 -32.06 -23.35 9.29
CA LYS A 203 -33.11 -24.15 8.66
C LYS A 203 -33.89 -23.42 7.58
N ASP A 204 -34.12 -22.13 7.77
CA ASP A 204 -34.95 -21.29 6.88
C ASP A 204 -34.09 -20.30 6.08
N PHE A 205 -32.80 -20.61 5.88
CA PHE A 205 -31.88 -19.79 5.10
C PHE A 205 -32.25 -19.77 3.62
N ASP A 206 -32.32 -18.58 3.04
CA ASP A 206 -32.53 -18.35 1.62
C ASP A 206 -31.25 -17.80 0.98
N GLU A 207 -30.63 -18.60 0.12
CA GLU A 207 -29.39 -18.28 -0.58
C GLU A 207 -29.51 -17.06 -1.50
N ALA A 208 -30.63 -16.90 -2.19
CA ALA A 208 -30.75 -15.84 -3.20
C ALA A 208 -30.74 -14.43 -2.61
N PRO A 209 -31.48 -14.09 -1.55
CA PRO A 209 -31.36 -12.81 -0.86
C PRO A 209 -29.99 -12.62 -0.19
N ALA A 210 -29.42 -13.66 0.40
CA ALA A 210 -28.10 -13.59 1.01
C ALA A 210 -27.01 -13.28 -0.01
N TRP A 211 -27.08 -13.89 -1.20
CA TRP A 211 -26.18 -13.59 -2.31
C TRP A 211 -26.34 -12.14 -2.79
N GLU A 212 -27.58 -11.64 -2.91
CA GLU A 212 -27.84 -10.25 -3.30
C GLU A 212 -27.27 -9.26 -2.28
N ASN A 213 -27.39 -9.56 -0.98
CA ASN A 213 -26.77 -8.77 0.08
C ASN A 213 -25.24 -8.76 -0.01
N ALA A 214 -24.62 -9.91 -0.35
CA ALA A 214 -23.18 -10.00 -0.58
C ALA A 214 -22.74 -9.15 -1.79
N TRP A 215 -23.50 -9.22 -2.90
CA TRP A 215 -23.24 -8.42 -4.07
C TRP A 215 -23.35 -6.92 -3.78
N GLN A 216 -24.43 -6.48 -3.14
CA GLN A 216 -24.63 -5.06 -2.80
C GLN A 216 -23.51 -4.53 -1.90
N ALA A 217 -23.03 -5.33 -0.94
CA ALA A 217 -21.90 -4.95 -0.11
C ALA A 217 -20.61 -4.82 -0.92
N MET A 218 -20.35 -5.75 -1.84
CA MET A 218 -19.18 -5.71 -2.72
C MET A 218 -19.26 -4.54 -3.70
N ASP A 219 -20.41 -4.33 -4.34
CA ASP A 219 -20.62 -3.25 -5.28
C ASP A 219 -20.45 -1.88 -4.61
N LYS A 220 -21.01 -1.70 -3.42
CA LYS A 220 -20.82 -0.50 -2.60
C LYS A 220 -19.35 -0.28 -2.24
N PHE A 221 -18.63 -1.35 -1.86
CA PHE A 221 -17.22 -1.25 -1.56
C PHE A 221 -16.41 -0.80 -2.79
N ILE A 222 -16.68 -1.39 -3.97
CA ILE A 222 -16.05 -1.01 -5.24
C ILE A 222 -16.36 0.44 -5.58
N GLU A 223 -17.62 0.86 -5.46
CA GLU A 223 -18.07 2.20 -5.85
C GLU A 223 -17.42 3.32 -5.02
N GLN A 224 -17.27 3.12 -3.72
CA GLN A 224 -16.68 4.12 -2.84
C GLN A 224 -15.14 4.17 -2.91
N ASP A 225 -14.49 3.13 -3.45
CA ASP A 225 -13.04 3.12 -3.59
C ASP A 225 -12.57 3.85 -4.84
N ALA A 226 -11.69 4.82 -4.67
CA ALA A 226 -11.22 5.69 -5.75
C ALA A 226 -10.42 4.98 -6.85
N TYR A 227 -9.89 3.79 -6.57
CA TYR A 227 -9.16 2.97 -7.53
C TYR A 227 -10.09 1.93 -8.16
N LEU A 228 -10.80 1.13 -7.36
CA LEU A 228 -11.63 0.03 -7.85
C LEU A 228 -12.77 0.52 -8.75
N SER A 229 -13.43 1.64 -8.40
CA SER A 229 -14.52 2.21 -9.19
C SER A 229 -14.12 2.55 -10.64
N LYS A 230 -12.82 2.79 -10.88
CA LYS A 230 -12.28 3.12 -12.21
C LYS A 230 -11.72 1.92 -12.98
N HIS A 231 -11.70 0.75 -12.35
CA HIS A 231 -11.11 -0.46 -12.91
C HIS A 231 -12.13 -1.61 -12.98
N ARG A 232 -13.42 -1.28 -13.05
CA ARG A 232 -14.47 -2.26 -13.27
C ARG A 232 -14.28 -2.95 -14.63
N GLY A 233 -14.42 -4.28 -14.66
CA GLY A 233 -14.18 -5.12 -15.83
C GLY A 233 -12.70 -5.41 -16.11
N GLU A 234 -11.81 -5.10 -15.14
CA GLU A 234 -10.38 -5.28 -15.30
C GLU A 234 -9.76 -5.98 -14.07
N TYR A 235 -8.60 -6.59 -14.28
CA TYR A 235 -7.74 -6.97 -13.15
C TYR A 235 -7.07 -5.74 -12.55
N THR A 236 -6.97 -5.73 -11.23
CA THR A 236 -6.17 -4.71 -10.53
C THR A 236 -4.69 -4.83 -10.90
N LYS A 237 -3.94 -3.77 -10.64
CA LYS A 237 -2.50 -3.72 -10.96
C LYS A 237 -1.69 -3.70 -9.68
N ARG A 238 -0.51 -4.31 -9.73
CA ARG A 238 0.42 -4.26 -8.60
C ARG A 238 0.70 -2.82 -8.19
N ASN A 239 0.50 -2.53 -6.90
CA ASN A 239 0.65 -1.20 -6.30
C ASN A 239 -0.17 -0.12 -7.04
N GLY A 240 -1.32 -0.52 -7.64
CA GLY A 240 -2.19 0.38 -8.40
C GLY A 240 -2.94 1.36 -7.52
N ALA A 241 -3.39 0.91 -6.36
CA ALA A 241 -4.07 1.74 -5.39
C ALA A 241 -3.10 2.59 -4.56
N VAL A 242 -3.57 3.71 -4.04
CA VAL A 242 -2.77 4.68 -3.30
C VAL A 242 -3.48 5.12 -2.03
N ALA A 243 -2.73 5.31 -0.95
CA ALA A 243 -3.23 5.93 0.26
C ALA A 243 -3.65 7.39 0.01
N PRO A 244 -4.54 7.94 0.83
CA PRO A 244 -4.83 9.37 0.81
C PRO A 244 -3.59 10.21 1.05
N PHE A 245 -3.67 11.49 0.68
CA PHE A 245 -2.61 12.43 1.00
C PHE A 245 -2.50 12.64 2.52
N ALA A 246 -1.33 12.41 3.06
CA ALA A 246 -0.93 12.91 4.37
C ALA A 246 -0.47 14.38 4.23
N ASN A 247 -0.86 15.19 5.21
CA ASN A 247 -0.46 16.58 5.31
C ASN A 247 0.14 16.78 6.71
N GLN A 248 1.34 17.28 6.80
CA GLN A 248 2.02 17.51 8.07
C GLN A 248 2.60 18.92 8.09
N LEU A 249 2.46 19.59 9.22
CA LEU A 249 3.06 20.90 9.47
C LEU A 249 3.84 20.85 10.78
N ASP A 250 5.12 21.11 10.72
CA ASP A 250 5.99 21.16 11.88
C ASP A 250 6.33 22.62 12.19
N LEU A 251 6.30 22.96 13.48
CA LEU A 251 6.61 24.28 14.01
C LEU A 251 7.84 24.20 14.89
N SER A 252 8.80 25.10 14.66
CA SER A 252 9.96 25.27 15.50
C SER A 252 10.12 26.73 15.90
N ILE A 253 10.30 26.97 17.19
CA ILE A 253 10.62 28.30 17.72
C ILE A 253 11.84 28.14 18.61
N SER A 254 12.87 28.99 18.38
CA SER A 254 13.98 29.06 19.32
C SER A 254 14.37 30.49 19.60
N HIS A 255 14.75 30.75 20.85
CA HIS A 255 15.22 32.05 21.29
C HIS A 255 16.64 31.91 21.84
N ASP A 256 17.54 32.72 21.28
CA ASP A 256 18.94 32.84 21.70
C ASP A 256 19.13 34.09 22.59
N ILE A 257 19.59 33.87 23.79
CA ILE A 257 20.15 34.95 24.64
C ILE A 257 21.67 34.96 24.40
N ILE A 258 22.20 36.05 23.93
CA ILE A 258 23.61 36.21 23.55
C ILE A 258 24.27 37.15 24.50
N VAL A 259 25.35 36.74 25.17
CA VAL A 259 26.18 37.51 26.04
C VAL A 259 27.57 37.69 25.39
N PRO A 260 27.82 38.81 24.70
CA PRO A 260 29.11 39.03 24.09
C PRO A 260 30.18 39.27 25.17
N GLN A 261 31.35 38.68 24.97
CA GLN A 261 32.52 38.89 25.84
C GLN A 261 33.51 39.91 25.26
N ARG A 262 34.32 40.49 26.12
CA ARG A 262 35.36 41.45 25.71
C ARG A 262 36.44 40.86 24.81
N ASN A 263 36.63 39.55 24.83
CA ASN A 263 37.60 38.83 24.01
C ASN A 263 37.05 38.44 22.63
N GLY A 264 35.86 38.93 22.23
CA GLY A 264 35.22 38.61 20.96
C GLY A 264 34.50 37.26 20.95
N ARG A 265 34.49 36.48 22.05
CA ARG A 265 33.69 35.29 22.20
C ARG A 265 32.25 35.63 22.61
N GLU A 266 31.35 34.73 22.40
CA GLU A 266 29.94 34.85 22.80
C GLU A 266 29.53 33.63 23.61
N HIS A 267 28.86 33.87 24.73
CA HIS A 267 28.07 32.82 25.39
C HIS A 267 26.64 32.93 24.88
N LYS A 268 26.09 31.79 24.51
CA LYS A 268 24.74 31.71 24.00
C LYS A 268 23.92 30.69 24.77
N LEU A 269 22.78 31.12 25.28
CA LEU A 269 21.78 30.24 25.87
C LEU A 269 20.59 30.17 24.92
N ARG A 270 20.31 29.00 24.39
CA ARG A 270 19.19 28.77 23.49
C ARG A 270 18.10 28.02 24.20
N PHE A 271 16.89 28.55 24.14
CA PHE A 271 15.65 27.85 24.44
C PHE A 271 15.01 27.42 23.11
N SER A 272 14.57 26.20 23.01
CA SER A 272 13.91 25.69 21.80
C SER A 272 12.59 25.02 22.15
N PHE A 273 11.61 25.17 21.29
CA PHE A 273 10.28 24.62 21.38
C PHE A 273 9.89 24.14 19.99
N ASN A 274 9.72 22.84 19.85
CA ASN A 274 9.35 22.19 18.59
C ASN A 274 8.04 21.46 18.76
N ILE A 275 7.18 21.56 17.76
CA ILE A 275 5.94 20.78 17.67
C ILE A 275 5.97 20.07 16.33
N ASP A 276 6.05 18.74 16.37
CA ASP A 276 5.86 17.92 15.21
C ASP A 276 4.35 17.71 15.00
N ASN A 277 3.92 17.75 13.75
CA ASN A 277 2.52 17.62 13.35
C ASN A 277 1.58 18.63 14.05
N PHE A 278 1.91 19.89 13.96
CA PHE A 278 1.14 21.01 14.53
C PHE A 278 -0.31 21.05 14.04
N LEU A 279 -0.59 20.53 12.83
CA LEU A 279 -1.97 20.43 12.34
C LEU A 279 -2.84 19.55 13.24
N ASN A 280 -2.30 18.43 13.71
CA ASN A 280 -3.04 17.51 14.58
C ASN A 280 -3.27 18.08 15.99
N LEU A 281 -2.36 18.95 16.47
CA LEU A 281 -2.57 19.70 17.70
C LEU A 281 -3.77 20.67 17.59
N LEU A 282 -3.96 21.29 16.42
CA LEU A 282 -5.09 22.19 16.18
C LEU A 282 -6.42 21.45 16.00
N ASN A 283 -6.39 20.32 15.30
CA ASN A 283 -7.55 19.49 15.06
C ASN A 283 -7.13 18.04 14.87
N ARG A 284 -7.67 17.13 15.67
CA ARG A 284 -7.36 15.69 15.64
C ARG A 284 -7.60 15.00 14.28
N ASN A 285 -8.38 15.61 13.39
CA ASN A 285 -8.65 15.09 12.05
C ASN A 285 -7.68 15.66 10.99
N TRP A 286 -6.80 16.58 11.37
CA TRP A 286 -5.79 17.14 10.50
C TRP A 286 -4.43 16.48 10.77
N GLY A 287 -3.54 16.56 9.81
CA GLY A 287 -2.22 15.96 9.96
C GLY A 287 -2.24 14.44 10.09
N VAL A 288 -3.28 13.78 9.61
CA VAL A 288 -3.40 12.32 9.70
C VAL A 288 -2.52 11.70 8.64
N SER A 289 -1.66 10.79 9.06
CA SER A 289 -0.92 9.85 8.22
C SER A 289 -1.58 8.47 8.31
N TYR A 290 -1.47 7.69 7.27
CA TYR A 290 -2.15 6.41 7.17
C TYR A 290 -1.16 5.28 7.01
N SER A 291 -1.39 4.17 7.69
CA SER A 291 -0.75 2.89 7.44
C SER A 291 -1.75 1.92 6.83
N GLN A 292 -1.25 0.93 6.14
CA GLN A 292 -2.09 -0.10 5.53
C GLN A 292 -2.76 -0.94 6.61
N TYR A 293 -4.04 -1.23 6.40
CA TYR A 293 -4.88 -1.88 7.39
C TYR A 293 -4.62 -3.39 7.52
N LEU A 294 -4.46 -4.07 6.40
CA LEU A 294 -4.24 -5.51 6.33
C LEU A 294 -3.24 -5.81 5.22
N GLY A 295 -2.29 -6.67 5.52
CA GLY A 295 -1.38 -7.18 4.53
C GLY A 295 -0.31 -8.03 5.17
N THR A 296 -0.24 -9.27 4.73
CA THR A 296 0.78 -10.21 5.17
C THR A 296 2.19 -9.86 4.69
N ASN A 297 2.33 -8.93 3.74
CA ASN A 297 3.63 -8.50 3.21
C ASN A 297 3.64 -7.02 2.80
N GLY A 298 2.99 -6.17 3.60
CA GLY A 298 3.19 -4.73 3.59
C GLY A 298 2.53 -3.93 2.46
N GLN A 299 2.03 -4.54 1.39
CA GLN A 299 1.49 -3.81 0.25
C GLN A 299 0.27 -4.49 -0.42
N GLN A 300 -0.44 -5.31 0.35
CA GLN A 300 -1.59 -6.06 -0.16
C GLN A 300 -2.81 -5.81 0.71
N TYR A 301 -3.95 -5.63 0.06
CA TYR A 301 -5.24 -5.57 0.73
C TYR A 301 -6.15 -6.67 0.18
N GLN A 302 -6.67 -7.51 1.08
CA GLN A 302 -7.43 -8.70 0.76
C GLN A 302 -8.84 -8.58 1.33
N PHE A 303 -9.78 -8.07 0.55
CA PHE A 303 -11.19 -8.02 0.95
C PHE A 303 -12.02 -9.15 0.33
N LEU A 304 -11.44 -9.93 -0.57
CA LEU A 304 -12.02 -11.13 -1.15
C LEU A 304 -11.20 -12.35 -0.75
N SER A 305 -11.84 -13.35 -0.19
CA SER A 305 -11.20 -14.63 0.19
C SER A 305 -11.64 -15.75 -0.74
N VAL A 306 -10.68 -16.50 -1.27
CA VAL A 306 -10.94 -17.66 -2.13
C VAL A 306 -11.62 -18.75 -1.31
N THR A 307 -12.79 -19.18 -1.73
CA THR A 307 -13.54 -20.33 -1.17
C THR A 307 -13.35 -21.58 -2.00
N GLN A 308 -13.20 -21.42 -3.31
CA GLN A 308 -12.99 -22.53 -4.22
C GLN A 308 -11.96 -22.16 -5.28
N LYS A 309 -10.90 -22.95 -5.35
CA LYS A 309 -9.86 -22.81 -6.38
C LYS A 309 -10.33 -23.37 -7.73
N PRO A 310 -9.87 -22.83 -8.86
CA PRO A 310 -10.09 -23.42 -10.17
C PRO A 310 -9.49 -24.83 -10.25
N THR A 311 -10.32 -25.83 -10.52
CA THR A 311 -9.93 -27.22 -10.73
C THR A 311 -10.77 -27.86 -11.83
N ALA A 312 -10.34 -28.98 -12.35
CA ALA A 312 -11.14 -29.73 -13.33
C ALA A 312 -12.51 -30.21 -12.77
N ALA A 313 -12.57 -30.43 -11.46
CA ALA A 313 -13.80 -30.90 -10.82
C ALA A 313 -14.90 -29.85 -10.76
N ASN A 314 -14.54 -28.57 -10.83
CA ASN A 314 -15.46 -27.42 -10.78
C ASN A 314 -15.43 -26.58 -12.07
N ASP A 315 -15.09 -27.22 -13.18
CA ASP A 315 -14.96 -26.57 -14.49
C ASP A 315 -14.09 -25.30 -14.45
N TYR A 316 -13.05 -25.34 -13.62
CA TYR A 316 -12.09 -24.26 -13.42
C TYR A 316 -12.69 -22.95 -12.93
N THR A 317 -13.82 -23.00 -12.25
CA THR A 317 -14.48 -21.84 -11.68
C THR A 317 -13.81 -21.42 -10.38
N LEU A 318 -13.34 -20.19 -10.32
CA LEU A 318 -12.91 -19.53 -9.10
C LEU A 318 -14.14 -19.06 -8.33
N GLN A 319 -14.22 -19.40 -7.03
CA GLN A 319 -15.22 -18.78 -6.15
C GLN A 319 -14.54 -18.06 -4.99
N TYR A 320 -15.12 -16.94 -4.61
CA TYR A 320 -14.65 -16.11 -3.53
C TYR A 320 -15.80 -15.50 -2.74
N LYS A 321 -15.52 -15.12 -1.51
CA LYS A 321 -16.44 -14.39 -0.65
C LYS A 321 -15.83 -13.07 -0.22
N MET A 322 -16.68 -12.13 0.16
CA MET A 322 -16.21 -10.96 0.88
C MET A 322 -15.71 -11.36 2.27
N THR A 323 -14.61 -10.79 2.67
CA THR A 323 -14.08 -10.96 4.02
C THR A 323 -14.90 -10.12 4.98
N ASN A 324 -15.82 -10.75 5.70
CA ASN A 324 -16.63 -10.11 6.74
C ASN A 324 -15.85 -10.01 8.06
N GLY A 325 -16.21 -9.02 8.86
CA GLY A 325 -15.73 -8.92 10.23
C GLY A 325 -14.23 -8.68 10.33
N LEU A 326 -13.66 -7.92 9.39
CA LEU A 326 -12.31 -7.42 9.53
C LEU A 326 -12.21 -6.65 10.84
N LYS A 327 -11.34 -7.10 11.73
CA LYS A 327 -11.14 -6.47 13.04
C LYS A 327 -9.81 -5.75 13.10
N ASP A 328 -9.77 -4.63 13.79
CA ASP A 328 -8.51 -3.94 14.09
C ASP A 328 -7.72 -4.67 15.19
N ILE A 329 -6.55 -4.16 15.49
CA ILE A 329 -5.69 -4.73 16.55
C ILE A 329 -6.34 -4.68 17.95
N TYR A 330 -7.41 -3.92 18.11
CA TYR A 330 -8.18 -3.81 19.36
C TYR A 330 -9.45 -4.66 19.33
N GLY A 331 -9.71 -5.40 18.25
CA GLY A 331 -10.88 -6.25 18.07
C GLY A 331 -12.14 -5.51 17.64
N ASN A 332 -12.08 -4.23 17.27
CA ASN A 332 -13.21 -3.49 16.75
C ASN A 332 -13.46 -3.85 15.29
N ASP A 333 -14.73 -3.86 14.89
CA ASP A 333 -15.11 -4.09 13.51
C ASP A 333 -14.59 -2.95 12.62
N ILE A 334 -13.93 -3.35 11.54
CA ILE A 334 -13.47 -2.42 10.53
C ILE A 334 -14.57 -2.20 9.54
N SER A 335 -14.91 -0.94 9.34
CA SER A 335 -15.74 -0.57 8.22
C SER A 335 -15.07 -0.98 6.91
N LEU A 336 -15.76 -1.74 6.07
CA LEU A 336 -15.30 -2.14 4.73
C LEU A 336 -15.03 -0.95 3.80
N ASP A 337 -15.32 0.27 4.26
CA ASP A 337 -15.01 1.51 3.55
C ASP A 337 -13.57 2.01 3.75
N ARG A 338 -12.76 1.31 4.57
CA ARG A 338 -11.40 1.73 4.90
C ARG A 338 -10.36 0.67 4.59
N THR A 339 -9.54 0.95 3.61
CA THR A 339 -8.37 0.13 3.25
C THR A 339 -7.09 0.52 4.01
N TYR A 340 -7.17 1.54 4.85
CA TYR A 340 -6.06 2.12 5.61
C TYR A 340 -6.54 2.69 6.94
N LYS A 341 -5.67 2.77 7.91
CA LYS A 341 -5.90 3.34 9.25
C LYS A 341 -4.95 4.48 9.57
N PRO A 342 -5.31 5.42 10.45
CA PRO A 342 -4.35 6.37 11.01
C PRO A 342 -3.21 5.62 11.69
N ASP A 343 -1.99 6.06 11.48
CA ASP A 343 -0.81 5.52 12.13
C ASP A 343 -0.34 6.39 13.32
N ILE A 344 0.67 5.91 14.04
CA ILE A 344 1.23 6.63 15.18
C ILE A 344 1.84 7.98 14.79
N GLY A 345 2.28 8.14 13.53
CA GLY A 345 2.78 9.40 12.98
C GLY A 345 1.70 10.48 12.86
N SER A 346 0.43 10.13 13.06
CA SER A 346 -0.68 11.07 13.08
C SER A 346 -0.74 11.92 14.35
N TYR A 347 -0.12 11.46 15.45
CA TYR A 347 -0.16 12.21 16.71
C TYR A 347 0.88 13.32 16.73
N TRP A 348 0.49 14.48 17.25
CA TRP A 348 1.43 15.56 17.50
C TRP A 348 2.36 15.22 18.67
N THR A 349 3.58 15.69 18.58
CA THR A 349 4.55 15.62 19.67
C THR A 349 5.16 16.99 19.92
N MET A 350 5.60 17.22 21.15
CA MET A 350 6.17 18.49 21.57
C MET A 350 7.48 18.25 22.30
N GLN A 351 8.48 19.06 21.95
CA GLN A 351 9.78 19.00 22.58
C GLN A 351 10.22 20.39 23.05
N PHE A 352 10.67 20.46 24.30
CA PHE A 352 11.33 21.64 24.85
C PHE A 352 12.81 21.33 25.08
N GLY A 353 13.67 22.25 24.70
CA GLY A 353 15.12 22.10 24.85
C GLY A 353 15.81 23.35 25.36
N ILE A 354 16.87 23.16 26.16
CA ILE A 354 17.78 24.20 26.60
C ILE A 354 19.18 23.78 26.17
N LYS A 355 19.90 24.73 25.49
CA LYS A 355 21.28 24.49 25.05
C LYS A 355 22.14 25.68 25.41
N TYR A 356 23.24 25.43 26.10
CA TYR A 356 24.28 26.39 26.36
C TYR A 356 25.47 26.16 25.42
N MET A 357 25.96 27.24 24.82
CA MET A 357 27.09 27.25 23.89
C MET A 357 28.09 28.33 24.38
N PHE A 358 29.36 28.00 24.36
CA PHE A 358 30.46 28.86 24.84
C PHE A 358 31.68 28.79 23.93
#